data_5a61fe932fc720d06d365a4942493cbc
#
_entry.id   5a61fe932fc720d06d365a4942493cbc
#
_cell.length_a   1.000
_cell.length_b   1.000
_cell.length_c   1.000
_cell.angle_alpha   90.00
_cell.angle_beta   90.00
_cell.angle_gamma   90.00
#
_symmetry.space_group_name_H-M   'P 1'
#
loop_
_entity.id
_entity.type
_entity.pdbx_description
1 polymer ?
#
loop_
_entity_poly.entity_id
_entity_poly.type
_entity_poly.pdbx_seq_one_letter_code
_entity_poly.pdbx_strand_id
1 'polypeptide(L)'
;MFEGTASEAAGLRARLVGAKREVVSWDAGPIRDQATGRILDQLKEEGFAVLHALFWPQRGIDLDHLVIGPTGIWVVASKDFSYPLSQCRRGRLWSGCHPVTSALEEARAAARCVTETLAPALDGAVDAAEAVMPVLAVHTALVPDRHLRHGEVHVVDASRSLLPLLRHSRPVLPIAIVARVAERAVAVSGA
;
A
#
# COMPACT_ATOMS: atom_id res chain seq x y z
N MET A 1 6.55 -22.55 8.22
CA MET A 1 5.11 -22.86 7.98
C MET A 1 4.35 -22.06 9.01
N PHE A 2 3.78 -20.91 8.61
CA PHE A 2 3.01 -20.05 9.52
C PHE A 2 1.53 -20.43 9.33
N GLU A 3 1.07 -21.37 10.14
CA GLU A 3 -0.36 -21.67 10.25
C GLU A 3 -0.97 -20.73 11.29
N GLY A 4 -1.42 -19.57 10.84
CA GLY A 4 -2.37 -18.78 11.62
C GLY A 4 -3.72 -19.49 11.65
N THR A 5 -4.24 -19.77 12.84
CA THR A 5 -5.51 -20.47 12.96
C THR A 5 -6.67 -19.60 12.45
N ALA A 6 -7.75 -20.22 11.96
CA ALA A 6 -8.97 -19.52 11.54
C ALA A 6 -9.55 -18.61 12.67
N SER A 7 -9.26 -18.96 13.92
CA SER A 7 -9.63 -18.19 15.11
C SER A 7 -8.89 -16.84 15.21
N GLU A 8 -7.59 -16.81 14.87
CA GLU A 8 -6.78 -15.58 14.88
C GLU A 8 -7.22 -14.63 13.76
N ALA A 9 -7.53 -15.17 12.57
CA ALA A 9 -8.09 -14.39 11.47
C ALA A 9 -9.48 -13.82 11.81
N ALA A 10 -10.32 -14.54 12.52
CA ALA A 10 -11.63 -14.08 12.99
C ALA A 10 -11.49 -12.99 14.06
N GLY A 11 -10.54 -13.14 14.99
CA GLY A 11 -10.22 -12.13 15.99
C GLY A 11 -9.69 -10.84 15.37
N LEU A 12 -8.84 -10.95 14.36
CA LEU A 12 -8.35 -9.80 13.58
C LEU A 12 -9.50 -9.08 12.86
N ARG A 13 -10.42 -9.84 12.23
CA ARG A 13 -11.61 -9.27 11.58
C ARG A 13 -12.49 -8.50 12.56
N ALA A 14 -12.73 -9.04 13.76
CA ALA A 14 -13.54 -8.38 14.78
C ALA A 14 -12.89 -7.07 15.28
N ARG A 15 -11.56 -7.04 15.46
CA ARG A 15 -10.82 -5.85 15.90
C ARG A 15 -10.77 -4.79 14.79
N LEU A 16 -10.59 -5.19 13.54
CA LEU A 16 -10.59 -4.29 12.38
C LEU A 16 -12.00 -3.73 12.09
N VAL A 17 -13.06 -4.48 12.33
CA VAL A 17 -14.45 -4.00 12.25
C VAL A 17 -14.74 -2.94 13.33
N GLY A 18 -14.15 -3.06 14.52
CA GLY A 18 -14.24 -2.04 15.58
C GLY A 18 -13.53 -0.73 15.21
N ALA A 19 -12.40 -0.80 14.51
CA ALA A 19 -11.65 0.37 13.99
C ALA A 19 -12.33 1.04 12.79
N LYS A 20 -13.35 0.41 12.20
CA LYS A 20 -14.07 0.89 11.01
C LYS A 20 -14.95 2.13 11.22
N ARG A 21 -15.02 2.69 12.42
CA ARG A 21 -16.07 3.69 12.73
C ARG A 21 -15.76 5.13 12.27
N GLU A 22 -14.54 5.41 11.82
CA GLU A 22 -14.14 6.79 11.48
C GLU A 22 -13.16 6.92 10.29
N VAL A 23 -13.14 5.98 9.37
CA VAL A 23 -12.42 6.19 8.11
C VAL A 23 -13.25 7.12 7.24
N VAL A 24 -12.70 8.30 6.99
CA VAL A 24 -13.25 9.35 6.13
C VAL A 24 -13.98 8.78 4.91
N SER A 25 -15.19 9.27 4.68
CA SER A 25 -16.05 8.90 3.57
C SER A 25 -15.28 8.92 2.23
N TRP A 26 -15.36 7.82 1.52
CA TRP A 26 -14.81 7.60 0.17
C TRP A 26 -15.27 8.61 -0.89
N ASP A 27 -16.28 9.41 -0.59
CA ASP A 27 -16.99 10.26 -1.55
C ASP A 27 -16.20 11.51 -1.98
N ALA A 28 -15.04 11.79 -1.36
CA ALA A 28 -14.27 13.00 -1.61
C ALA A 28 -12.96 12.80 -2.40
N GLY A 29 -12.53 11.56 -2.69
CA GLY A 29 -11.28 11.29 -3.40
C GLY A 29 -11.42 11.31 -4.93
N PRO A 30 -10.31 11.51 -5.67
CA PRO A 30 -10.30 11.35 -7.11
C PRO A 30 -10.84 9.97 -7.53
N ILE A 31 -11.52 9.91 -8.69
CA ILE A 31 -12.16 8.66 -9.21
C ILE A 31 -11.18 7.48 -9.25
N ARG A 32 -9.90 7.73 -9.57
CA ARG A 32 -8.86 6.70 -9.62
C ARG A 32 -8.57 6.09 -8.25
N ASP A 33 -8.57 6.90 -7.17
CA ASP A 33 -8.29 6.43 -5.82
C ASP A 33 -9.45 5.54 -5.35
N GLN A 34 -10.69 5.90 -5.68
CA GLN A 34 -11.85 5.04 -5.44
C GLN A 34 -11.75 3.72 -6.21
N ALA A 35 -11.26 3.74 -7.47
CA ALA A 35 -11.09 2.53 -8.26
C ALA A 35 -10.02 1.60 -7.65
N THR A 36 -8.86 2.15 -7.26
CA THR A 36 -7.82 1.40 -6.54
C THR A 36 -8.37 0.83 -5.24
N GLY A 37 -9.07 1.63 -4.48
CA GLY A 37 -9.62 1.19 -3.21
C GLY A 37 -10.60 0.03 -3.32
N ARG A 38 -11.52 0.04 -4.30
CA ARG A 38 -12.42 -1.11 -4.56
C ARG A 38 -11.65 -2.39 -4.90
N ILE A 39 -10.54 -2.25 -5.62
CA ILE A 39 -9.65 -3.38 -5.91
C ILE A 39 -9.04 -3.89 -4.61
N LEU A 40 -8.45 -3.02 -3.80
CA LEU A 40 -7.78 -3.37 -2.55
C LEU A 40 -8.73 -3.92 -1.48
N ASP A 41 -9.99 -3.48 -1.46
CA ASP A 41 -11.02 -3.95 -0.52
C ASP A 41 -11.24 -5.46 -0.57
N GLN A 42 -10.97 -6.10 -1.70
CA GLN A 42 -11.05 -7.56 -1.83
C GLN A 42 -10.10 -8.29 -0.87
N LEU A 43 -8.98 -7.65 -0.48
CA LEU A 43 -7.99 -8.22 0.43
C LEU A 43 -8.49 -8.28 1.89
N LYS A 44 -9.52 -7.51 2.25
CA LYS A 44 -10.07 -7.49 3.62
C LYS A 44 -10.58 -8.84 4.08
N GLU A 45 -11.08 -9.64 3.14
CA GLU A 45 -11.56 -11.00 3.43
C GLU A 45 -10.42 -12.01 3.58
N GLU A 46 -9.21 -11.64 3.14
CA GLU A 46 -8.01 -12.48 3.12
C GLU A 46 -7.08 -12.20 4.31
N GLY A 47 -7.53 -11.40 5.31
CA GLY A 47 -6.74 -11.09 6.51
C GLY A 47 -5.80 -9.89 6.35
N PHE A 48 -6.01 -9.06 5.33
CA PHE A 48 -5.33 -7.77 5.22
C PHE A 48 -6.15 -6.65 5.87
N ALA A 49 -5.49 -5.72 6.54
CA ALA A 49 -6.04 -4.43 6.88
C ALA A 49 -5.85 -3.48 5.70
N VAL A 50 -6.94 -2.91 5.21
CA VAL A 50 -6.93 -1.97 4.08
C VAL A 50 -7.47 -0.64 4.57
N LEU A 51 -6.64 0.38 4.55
CA LEU A 51 -6.92 1.74 5.00
C LEU A 51 -6.80 2.69 3.81
N HIS A 52 -7.68 3.69 3.75
CA HIS A 52 -7.76 4.61 2.63
C HIS A 52 -7.77 6.06 3.10
N ALA A 53 -7.26 6.97 2.27
CA ALA A 53 -7.28 8.40 2.49
C ALA A 53 -6.78 8.79 3.90
N LEU A 54 -5.62 8.27 4.28
CA LEU A 54 -5.04 8.56 5.59
C LEU A 54 -4.26 9.87 5.53
N PHE A 55 -4.59 10.79 6.42
CA PHE A 55 -3.77 11.95 6.68
C PHE A 55 -3.00 11.80 7.99
N TRP A 56 -1.70 11.96 7.97
CA TRP A 56 -0.84 11.93 9.15
C TRP A 56 -0.34 13.33 9.49
N PRO A 57 -1.04 14.08 10.36
CA PRO A 57 -0.81 15.50 10.58
C PRO A 57 0.59 15.80 11.11
N GLN A 58 1.17 14.94 11.96
CA GLN A 58 2.53 15.13 12.50
C GLN A 58 3.61 15.05 11.42
N ARG A 59 3.30 14.47 10.28
CA ARG A 59 4.22 14.31 9.14
C ARG A 59 3.81 15.15 7.93
N GLY A 60 2.59 15.71 7.94
CA GLY A 60 2.03 16.47 6.83
C GLY A 60 1.94 15.63 5.54
N ILE A 61 1.60 14.33 5.67
CA ILE A 61 1.53 13.41 4.53
C ILE A 61 0.14 12.84 4.35
N ASP A 62 -0.30 12.81 3.08
CA ASP A 62 -1.49 12.12 2.63
C ASP A 62 -1.09 10.78 2.02
N LEU A 63 -1.75 9.71 2.42
CA LEU A 63 -1.60 8.37 1.86
C LEU A 63 -2.91 7.97 1.17
N ASP A 64 -2.86 7.70 -0.13
CA ASP A 64 -4.05 7.24 -0.87
C ASP A 64 -4.56 5.94 -0.26
N HIS A 65 -3.67 4.93 -0.12
CA HIS A 65 -4.01 3.66 0.50
C HIS A 65 -2.82 3.07 1.27
N LEU A 66 -3.12 2.42 2.38
CA LEU A 66 -2.18 1.63 3.17
C LEU A 66 -2.76 0.23 3.36
N VAL A 67 -2.04 -0.79 2.90
CA VAL A 67 -2.46 -2.19 2.99
C VAL A 67 -1.46 -2.94 3.86
N ILE A 68 -1.94 -3.54 4.95
CA ILE A 68 -1.11 -4.24 5.93
C ILE A 68 -1.58 -5.69 5.97
N GLY A 69 -0.69 -6.61 5.66
CA GLY A 69 -1.03 -8.03 5.60
C GLY A 69 0.18 -8.94 5.80
N PRO A 70 0.00 -10.24 5.68
CA PRO A 70 1.09 -11.20 5.85
C PRO A 70 2.29 -10.92 4.94
N THR A 71 2.07 -10.38 3.76
CA THR A 71 3.10 -10.09 2.76
C THR A 71 3.80 -8.75 2.97
N GLY A 72 3.39 -7.95 3.97
CA GLY A 72 4.04 -6.70 4.32
C GLY A 72 3.10 -5.52 4.50
N ILE A 73 3.68 -4.33 4.49
CA ILE A 73 3.02 -3.03 4.59
C ILE A 73 3.18 -2.34 3.23
N TRP A 74 2.10 -2.22 2.49
CA TRP A 74 2.09 -1.70 1.13
C TRP A 74 1.56 -0.28 1.12
N VAL A 75 2.39 0.68 0.71
CA VAL A 75 2.01 2.07 0.53
C VAL A 75 1.64 2.26 -0.93
N VAL A 76 0.36 2.32 -1.22
CA VAL A 76 -0.16 2.32 -2.59
C VAL A 76 -0.62 3.73 -2.96
N ALA A 77 0.04 4.32 -3.95
CA ALA A 77 -0.35 5.57 -4.58
C ALA A 77 -1.00 5.30 -5.94
N SER A 78 -2.10 5.98 -6.23
CA SER A 78 -2.84 5.86 -7.48
C SER A 78 -2.40 6.93 -8.46
N LYS A 79 -2.03 6.57 -9.69
CA LYS A 79 -1.61 7.54 -10.71
C LYS A 79 -2.19 7.21 -12.09
N ASP A 80 -2.51 8.29 -12.80
CA ASP A 80 -2.85 8.28 -14.24
C ASP A 80 -1.72 8.86 -15.05
N PHE A 81 -1.44 8.24 -16.18
CA PHE A 81 -0.49 8.76 -17.15
C PHE A 81 -1.14 8.79 -18.54
N SER A 82 -0.87 9.86 -19.29
CA SER A 82 -1.46 10.05 -20.62
C SER A 82 -0.86 9.14 -21.69
N TYR A 83 0.33 8.59 -21.45
CA TYR A 83 1.07 7.77 -22.40
C TYR A 83 1.57 6.48 -21.75
N PRO A 84 1.79 5.41 -22.53
CA PRO A 84 2.41 4.19 -22.04
C PRO A 84 3.73 4.47 -21.30
N LEU A 85 3.96 3.73 -20.24
CA LEU A 85 5.23 3.82 -19.54
C LEU A 85 6.33 3.11 -20.31
N SER A 86 7.51 3.68 -20.31
CA SER A 86 8.69 3.10 -20.94
C SER A 86 9.93 3.34 -20.09
N GLN A 87 10.83 2.37 -20.07
CA GLN A 87 12.11 2.50 -19.37
C GLN A 87 13.23 2.74 -20.38
N CYS A 88 13.98 3.83 -20.24
CA CYS A 88 15.13 4.10 -21.10
C CYS A 88 16.36 3.29 -20.65
N ARG A 89 17.40 3.24 -21.52
CA ARG A 89 18.65 2.48 -21.27
C ARG A 89 19.38 2.89 -19.97
N ARG A 90 19.10 4.08 -19.42
CA ARG A 90 19.66 4.55 -18.14
C ARG A 90 18.74 4.23 -16.94
N GLY A 91 17.75 3.37 -17.12
CA GLY A 91 16.83 2.94 -16.06
C GLY A 91 15.76 3.95 -15.68
N ARG A 92 15.73 5.15 -16.25
CA ARG A 92 14.69 6.14 -15.96
C ARG A 92 13.36 5.77 -16.59
N LEU A 93 12.27 6.02 -15.85
CA LEU A 93 10.91 5.75 -16.31
C LEU A 93 10.28 7.01 -16.90
N TRP A 94 9.59 6.85 -18.02
CA TRP A 94 8.94 7.91 -18.80
C TRP A 94 7.50 7.53 -19.13
N SER A 95 6.64 8.55 -19.23
CA SER A 95 5.32 8.49 -19.87
C SER A 95 5.35 9.39 -21.10
N GLY A 96 5.48 8.79 -22.29
CA GLY A 96 5.81 9.56 -23.50
C GLY A 96 7.14 10.29 -23.37
N CYS A 97 7.10 11.64 -23.41
CA CYS A 97 8.28 12.50 -23.22
C CYS A 97 8.41 13.05 -21.77
N HIS A 98 7.49 12.68 -20.85
CA HIS A 98 7.47 13.19 -19.49
C HIS A 98 8.11 12.20 -18.51
N PRO A 99 9.10 12.61 -17.70
CA PRO A 99 9.70 11.74 -16.70
C PRO A 99 8.70 11.45 -15.56
N VAL A 100 8.69 10.23 -15.07
CA VAL A 100 7.83 9.78 -13.95
C VAL A 100 8.53 10.00 -12.59
N THR A 101 9.60 10.78 -12.56
CA THR A 101 10.49 10.94 -11.40
C THR A 101 9.74 11.43 -10.15
N SER A 102 8.91 12.48 -10.26
CA SER A 102 8.18 13.04 -9.11
C SER A 102 7.25 12.00 -8.47
N ALA A 103 6.49 11.26 -9.26
CA ALA A 103 5.60 10.23 -8.72
C ALA A 103 6.37 9.11 -8.00
N LEU A 104 7.55 8.73 -8.50
CA LEU A 104 8.40 7.76 -7.84
C LEU A 104 9.00 8.30 -6.54
N GLU A 105 9.41 9.57 -6.52
CA GLU A 105 9.93 10.25 -5.33
C GLU A 105 8.87 10.42 -4.26
N GLU A 106 7.64 10.80 -4.64
CA GLU A 106 6.48 10.86 -3.75
C GLU A 106 6.20 9.50 -3.10
N ALA A 107 6.15 8.43 -3.90
CA ALA A 107 5.94 7.07 -3.38
C ALA A 107 7.03 6.64 -2.40
N ARG A 108 8.30 6.97 -2.69
CA ARG A 108 9.43 6.71 -1.77
C ARG A 108 9.32 7.50 -0.49
N ALA A 109 8.98 8.78 -0.59
CA ALA A 109 8.84 9.65 0.59
C ALA A 109 7.71 9.16 1.49
N ALA A 110 6.57 8.75 0.90
CA ALA A 110 5.47 8.15 1.62
C ALA A 110 5.88 6.86 2.33
N ALA A 111 6.57 5.95 1.64
CA ALA A 111 7.05 4.71 2.23
C ALA A 111 8.04 4.95 3.38
N ARG A 112 9.00 5.88 3.24
CA ARG A 112 9.92 6.24 4.35
C ARG A 112 9.16 6.77 5.56
N CYS A 113 8.18 7.64 5.35
CA CYS A 113 7.35 8.16 6.43
C CYS A 113 6.58 7.04 7.15
N VAL A 114 6.02 6.10 6.39
CA VAL A 114 5.33 4.91 6.93
C VAL A 114 6.30 4.04 7.71
N THR A 115 7.50 3.78 7.17
CA THR A 115 8.55 3.00 7.84
C THR A 115 8.89 3.59 9.21
N GLU A 116 9.21 4.88 9.26
CA GLU A 116 9.56 5.56 10.51
C GLU A 116 8.42 5.56 11.53
N THR A 117 7.18 5.75 11.06
CA THR A 117 6.00 5.89 11.92
C THR A 117 5.54 4.55 12.49
N LEU A 118 5.65 3.48 11.71
CA LEU A 118 5.17 2.15 12.09
C LEU A 118 6.25 1.23 12.66
N ALA A 119 7.55 1.59 12.54
CA ALA A 119 8.65 0.81 13.11
C ALA A 119 8.44 0.39 14.58
N PRO A 120 7.95 1.27 15.49
CA PRO A 120 7.70 0.88 16.87
C PRO A 120 6.64 -0.24 17.01
N ALA A 121 5.68 -0.33 16.07
CA ALA A 121 4.65 -1.36 16.10
C ALA A 121 5.13 -2.71 15.57
N LEU A 122 6.25 -2.75 14.85
CA LEU A 122 6.89 -3.99 14.41
C LEU A 122 7.68 -4.68 15.53
N ASP A 123 8.08 -3.92 16.58
CA ASP A 123 8.68 -4.45 17.81
C ASP A 123 9.92 -5.34 17.56
N GLY A 124 10.70 -4.98 16.55
CA GLY A 124 11.90 -5.72 16.14
C GLY A 124 11.65 -7.10 15.54
N ALA A 125 10.38 -7.51 15.35
CA ALA A 125 10.03 -8.80 14.76
C ALA A 125 10.44 -8.90 13.28
N VAL A 126 10.49 -7.75 12.60
CA VAL A 126 10.88 -7.63 11.19
C VAL A 126 11.58 -6.29 11.01
N ASP A 127 12.55 -6.23 10.10
CA ASP A 127 13.12 -4.94 9.69
C ASP A 127 12.04 -4.11 8.99
N ALA A 128 11.80 -2.92 9.53
CA ALA A 128 10.78 -2.00 9.00
C ALA A 128 11.06 -1.61 7.54
N ALA A 129 12.32 -1.49 7.15
CA ALA A 129 12.71 -1.18 5.78
C ALA A 129 12.42 -2.32 4.79
N GLU A 130 12.44 -3.57 5.27
CA GLU A 130 12.07 -4.74 4.47
C GLU A 130 10.56 -4.97 4.45
N ALA A 131 9.86 -4.53 5.50
CA ALA A 131 8.43 -4.73 5.65
C ALA A 131 7.58 -3.73 4.85
N VAL A 132 8.10 -2.50 4.57
CA VAL A 132 7.34 -1.43 3.92
C VAL A 132 7.72 -1.30 2.45
N MET A 133 6.74 -1.43 1.57
CA MET A 133 6.93 -1.46 0.13
C MET A 133 6.07 -0.39 -0.57
N PRO A 134 6.70 0.56 -1.29
CA PRO A 134 5.98 1.54 -2.10
C PRO A 134 5.47 0.93 -3.40
N VAL A 135 4.21 1.24 -3.73
CA VAL A 135 3.54 0.82 -4.95
C VAL A 135 2.95 2.02 -5.68
N LEU A 136 3.21 2.13 -6.96
CA LEU A 136 2.56 3.05 -7.88
C LEU A 136 1.55 2.26 -8.72
N ALA A 137 0.27 2.38 -8.41
CA ALA A 137 -0.83 1.74 -9.12
C ALA A 137 -1.27 2.62 -10.30
N VAL A 138 -1.07 2.13 -11.53
CA VAL A 138 -1.32 2.86 -12.78
C VAL A 138 -2.63 2.38 -13.41
N HIS A 139 -3.55 3.33 -13.71
CA HIS A 139 -4.88 3.02 -14.22
C HIS A 139 -5.00 3.12 -15.73
N THR A 140 -4.52 4.20 -16.33
CA THR A 140 -4.83 4.56 -17.72
C THR A 140 -3.74 4.22 -18.71
N ALA A 141 -2.49 4.13 -18.25
CA ALA A 141 -1.36 3.87 -19.13
C ALA A 141 -0.91 2.40 -19.07
N LEU A 142 -0.39 1.91 -20.18
CA LEU A 142 0.24 0.59 -20.21
C LEU A 142 1.54 0.60 -19.38
N VAL A 143 1.66 -0.36 -18.49
CA VAL A 143 2.87 -0.65 -17.73
C VAL A 143 3.61 -1.79 -18.43
N PRO A 144 4.91 -1.67 -18.75
CA PRO A 144 5.69 -2.78 -19.32
C PRO A 144 5.54 -4.04 -18.47
N ASP A 145 5.29 -5.18 -19.12
CA ASP A 145 5.03 -6.47 -18.47
C ASP A 145 3.97 -6.42 -17.36
N ARG A 146 3.13 -5.36 -17.34
CA ARG A 146 2.10 -5.05 -16.33
C ARG A 146 2.63 -4.84 -14.90
N HIS A 147 3.90 -5.06 -14.68
CA HIS A 147 4.60 -4.84 -13.43
C HIS A 147 6.09 -4.63 -13.72
N LEU A 148 6.62 -3.52 -13.27
CA LEU A 148 8.07 -3.28 -13.28
C LEU A 148 8.51 -2.79 -11.89
N ARG A 149 9.78 -2.96 -11.59
CA ARG A 149 10.40 -2.45 -10.37
C ARG A 149 11.39 -1.36 -10.71
N HIS A 150 11.23 -0.19 -10.08
CA HIS A 150 12.14 0.95 -10.23
C HIS A 150 12.78 1.30 -8.88
N GLY A 151 13.95 0.71 -8.62
CA GLY A 151 14.52 0.69 -7.27
C GLY A 151 13.62 -0.12 -6.32
N GLU A 152 13.23 0.48 -5.21
CA GLU A 152 12.28 -0.11 -4.26
C GLU A 152 10.81 0.01 -4.68
N VAL A 153 10.47 0.90 -5.63
CA VAL A 153 9.08 1.16 -6.02
C VAL A 153 8.58 0.10 -7.01
N HIS A 154 7.47 -0.54 -6.67
CA HIS A 154 6.71 -1.36 -7.59
C HIS A 154 5.79 -0.47 -8.43
N VAL A 155 5.87 -0.55 -9.75
CA VAL A 155 4.97 0.14 -10.68
C VAL A 155 4.12 -0.90 -11.37
N VAL A 156 2.81 -0.87 -11.16
CA VAL A 156 1.91 -1.95 -11.57
C VAL A 156 0.69 -1.44 -12.31
N ASP A 157 0.18 -2.25 -13.24
CA ASP A 157 -1.18 -2.10 -13.74
C ASP A 157 -2.16 -2.36 -12.58
N ALA A 158 -2.94 -1.32 -12.23
CA ALA A 158 -3.81 -1.36 -11.06
C ALA A 158 -4.85 -2.48 -11.15
N SER A 159 -5.41 -2.71 -12.34
CA SER A 159 -6.50 -3.68 -12.55
C SER A 159 -6.03 -5.14 -12.62
N ARG A 160 -4.80 -5.38 -13.06
CA ARG A 160 -4.32 -6.72 -13.42
C ARG A 160 -3.23 -7.26 -12.51
N SER A 161 -2.39 -6.38 -11.95
CA SER A 161 -1.17 -6.81 -11.27
C SER A 161 -1.10 -6.38 -9.80
N LEU A 162 -1.94 -5.43 -9.36
CA LEU A 162 -1.91 -4.94 -7.98
C LEU A 162 -2.25 -6.06 -6.99
N LEU A 163 -3.41 -6.70 -7.11
CA LEU A 163 -3.80 -7.79 -6.20
C LEU A 163 -2.85 -8.98 -6.26
N PRO A 164 -2.47 -9.51 -7.45
CA PRO A 164 -1.46 -10.56 -7.53
C PRO A 164 -0.15 -10.22 -6.82
N LEU A 165 0.35 -9.00 -6.97
CA LEU A 165 1.55 -8.55 -6.26
C LEU A 165 1.39 -8.67 -4.75
N LEU A 166 0.31 -8.10 -4.19
CA LEU A 166 0.09 -8.07 -2.75
C LEU A 166 -0.18 -9.47 -2.17
N ARG A 167 -0.92 -10.31 -2.89
CA ARG A 167 -1.28 -11.67 -2.46
C ARG A 167 -0.11 -12.64 -2.46
N HIS A 168 0.68 -12.60 -3.53
CA HIS A 168 1.68 -13.64 -3.83
C HIS A 168 3.11 -13.24 -3.46
N SER A 169 3.32 -12.07 -2.88
CA SER A 169 4.60 -11.70 -2.33
C SER A 169 4.96 -12.58 -1.12
N ARG A 170 6.26 -12.71 -0.86
CA ARG A 170 6.74 -13.52 0.26
C ARG A 170 6.14 -12.99 1.57
N PRO A 171 5.59 -13.87 2.43
CA PRO A 171 5.17 -13.47 3.76
C PRO A 171 6.35 -12.95 4.60
N VAL A 172 6.17 -11.78 5.21
CA VAL A 172 7.18 -11.13 6.05
C VAL A 172 6.61 -10.73 7.43
N LEU A 173 5.28 -10.60 7.56
CA LEU A 173 4.65 -10.21 8.82
C LEU A 173 3.87 -11.36 9.44
N PRO A 174 4.13 -11.71 10.72
CA PRO A 174 3.24 -12.55 11.50
C PRO A 174 1.86 -11.91 11.65
N ILE A 175 0.79 -12.71 11.65
CA ILE A 175 -0.58 -12.19 11.69
C ILE A 175 -0.89 -11.35 12.94
N ALA A 176 -0.27 -11.67 14.07
CA ALA A 176 -0.37 -10.88 15.30
C ALA A 176 0.21 -9.47 15.16
N ILE A 177 1.24 -9.31 14.34
CA ILE A 177 1.86 -8.01 14.03
C ILE A 177 0.96 -7.18 13.11
N VAL A 178 0.28 -7.80 12.14
CA VAL A 178 -0.64 -7.11 11.22
C VAL A 178 -1.69 -6.30 11.97
N ALA A 179 -2.33 -6.88 13.00
CA ALA A 179 -3.33 -6.18 13.82
C ALA A 179 -2.73 -4.96 14.52
N ARG A 180 -1.60 -5.16 15.21
CA ARG A 180 -0.93 -4.10 15.97
C ARG A 180 -0.48 -2.93 15.09
N VAL A 181 0.07 -3.24 13.92
CA VAL A 181 0.50 -2.24 12.93
C VAL A 181 -0.69 -1.47 12.38
N ALA A 182 -1.81 -2.15 12.10
CA ALA A 182 -3.03 -1.51 11.62
C ALA A 182 -3.64 -0.57 12.68
N GLU A 183 -3.73 -1.02 13.93
CA GLU A 183 -4.17 -0.19 15.05
C GLU A 183 -3.29 1.06 15.21
N ARG A 184 -1.97 0.91 15.09
CA ARG A 184 -1.04 2.03 15.15
C ARG A 184 -1.23 3.00 13.99
N ALA A 185 -1.42 2.50 12.77
CA ALA A 185 -1.63 3.34 11.58
C ALA A 185 -2.87 4.22 11.72
N VAL A 186 -3.97 3.67 12.24
CA VAL A 186 -5.20 4.43 12.54
C VAL A 186 -4.96 5.45 13.65
N ALA A 187 -4.31 5.05 14.75
CA ALA A 187 -4.07 5.94 15.89
C ALA A 187 -3.24 7.19 15.53
N VAL A 188 -2.34 7.11 14.54
CA VAL A 188 -1.53 8.27 14.11
C VAL A 188 -2.21 9.11 13.03
N SER A 189 -3.28 8.65 12.43
CA SER A 189 -4.03 9.39 11.40
C SER A 189 -4.88 10.53 11.98
N GLY A 190 -4.98 10.65 13.30
CA GLY A 190 -5.77 11.71 13.94
C GLY A 190 -7.28 11.53 13.80
N ALA A 191 -7.70 10.31 13.46
CA ALA A 191 -9.11 9.91 13.40
C ALA A 191 -9.64 9.62 14.80
#